data_68da9cae849dbaac62f323b91a497fda
#
_entry.id   68da9cae849dbaac62f323b91a497fda
#
_cell.length_a   1.000
_cell.length_b   1.000
_cell.length_c   1.000
_cell.angle_alpha   90.00
_cell.angle_beta   90.00
_cell.angle_gamma   90.00
#
_symmetry.space_group_name_H-M   'P 1'
#
loop_
_entity.id
_entity.type
_entity.pdbx_description
1 polymer ?
#
loop_
_entity_poly.entity_id
_entity_poly.type
_entity_poly.pdbx_seq_one_letter_code
_entity_poly.pdbx_strand_id
1 'polypeptide(L)'
;LHKPIAHLNVGIHQDFIVVDNICGDLDFEDGGNPVVMNRILTAKDPVLCDTFVCQMLYYRREDVPYLVMAEELGVGSADLEHANLIQIRFEKGTKEEEQGSEETASGKDINRKAKEVKDIHKTVWKSWEDVDIPRERKIVELQDAVEEVESCSACYGYLIPALDMLKQEGLFEKLDCKIAVGQGYRGKSGKLGVGNCTCRFEHFVKG
;
A
#
# COMPACT_ATOMS: atom_id res chain seq x y z
N LEU A 1 -2.16 15.65 10.57
CA LEU A 1 -1.56 15.35 9.27
C LEU A 1 -2.59 15.44 8.12
N HIS A 2 -3.78 14.84 8.23
CA HIS A 2 -4.77 14.76 7.15
C HIS A 2 -5.24 16.12 6.62
N LYS A 3 -5.58 17.06 7.50
CA LYS A 3 -6.06 18.40 7.10
C LYS A 3 -5.03 19.17 6.24
N PRO A 4 -3.75 19.29 6.60
CA PRO A 4 -2.75 19.90 5.72
C PRO A 4 -2.64 19.24 4.34
N ILE A 5 -2.71 17.91 4.24
CA ILE A 5 -2.66 17.19 2.97
C ILE A 5 -3.84 17.61 2.08
N ALA A 6 -5.07 17.55 2.58
CA ALA A 6 -6.25 17.93 1.83
C ALA A 6 -6.19 19.40 1.35
N HIS A 7 -5.86 20.34 2.25
CA HIS A 7 -5.75 21.75 1.90
C HIS A 7 -4.62 22.08 0.93
N LEU A 8 -3.48 21.38 1.01
CA LEU A 8 -2.38 21.57 0.06
C LEU A 8 -2.85 21.26 -1.37
N ASN A 9 -3.60 20.19 -1.53
CA ASN A 9 -4.12 19.75 -2.83
C ASN A 9 -5.21 20.67 -3.41
N VAL A 10 -5.81 21.54 -2.63
CA VAL A 10 -6.67 22.62 -3.16
C VAL A 10 -5.88 23.64 -3.96
N GLY A 11 -4.65 23.92 -3.52
CA GLY A 11 -3.77 24.89 -4.19
C GLY A 11 -2.83 24.30 -5.25
N ILE A 12 -2.63 23.01 -5.23
CA ILE A 12 -1.73 22.31 -6.17
C ILE A 12 -2.55 21.33 -7.00
N HIS A 13 -2.71 21.63 -8.29
CA HIS A 13 -3.40 20.75 -9.22
C HIS A 13 -2.43 19.80 -9.91
N GLN A 14 -2.68 18.52 -9.80
CA GLN A 14 -1.92 17.49 -10.52
C GLN A 14 -2.54 17.28 -11.91
N ASP A 15 -1.75 17.45 -12.96
CA ASP A 15 -2.19 17.16 -14.34
C ASP A 15 -2.18 15.66 -14.63
N PHE A 16 -1.26 14.94 -14.00
CA PHE A 16 -1.07 13.51 -14.21
C PHE A 16 -0.38 12.86 -13.02
N ILE A 17 -0.91 11.72 -12.59
CA ILE A 17 -0.44 10.96 -11.44
C ILE A 17 0.05 9.60 -11.94
N VAL A 18 1.20 9.17 -11.44
CA VAL A 18 1.77 7.84 -11.70
C VAL A 18 2.05 7.18 -10.38
N VAL A 19 1.52 5.99 -10.20
CA VAL A 19 1.74 5.16 -9.00
C VAL A 19 2.49 3.90 -9.39
N ASP A 20 3.59 3.64 -8.70
CA ASP A 20 4.31 2.37 -8.79
C ASP A 20 3.47 1.29 -8.10
N ASN A 21 3.03 0.32 -8.87
CA ASN A 21 2.34 -0.87 -8.40
C ASN A 21 2.97 -2.11 -9.04
N ILE A 22 4.32 -2.11 -9.15
CA ILE A 22 5.07 -3.24 -9.72
C ILE A 22 5.23 -4.35 -8.69
N CYS A 23 5.75 -3.99 -7.54
CA CYS A 23 5.93 -4.89 -6.41
C CYS A 23 5.83 -4.07 -5.13
N GLY A 24 4.94 -4.43 -4.25
CA GLY A 24 4.74 -3.77 -2.97
C GLY A 24 4.42 -4.78 -1.89
N ASP A 25 4.33 -4.31 -0.67
CA ASP A 25 3.87 -5.10 0.45
C ASP A 25 2.50 -4.58 0.89
N LEU A 26 1.53 -5.46 1.03
CA LEU A 26 0.18 -5.10 1.48
C LEU A 26 0.06 -5.04 3.00
N ASP A 27 1.05 -5.58 3.71
CA ASP A 27 1.01 -5.76 5.14
C ASP A 27 1.93 -4.79 5.88
N PHE A 28 3.14 -4.57 5.35
CA PHE A 28 4.19 -3.85 6.06
C PHE A 28 4.84 -2.79 5.17
N GLU A 29 5.10 -1.62 5.72
CA GLU A 29 5.77 -0.52 5.01
C GLU A 29 7.21 -0.90 4.62
N ASP A 30 7.92 -1.63 5.48
CA ASP A 30 9.32 -1.99 5.29
C ASP A 30 9.53 -3.36 4.60
N GLY A 31 8.48 -3.95 4.06
CA GLY A 31 8.51 -5.23 3.39
C GLY A 31 8.35 -6.42 4.33
N GLY A 32 8.20 -7.59 3.77
CA GLY A 32 7.99 -8.86 4.46
C GLY A 32 7.22 -9.85 3.62
N ASN A 33 6.12 -9.43 3.03
CA ASN A 33 5.29 -10.24 2.14
C ASN A 33 5.09 -9.52 0.79
N PRO A 34 6.12 -9.50 -0.08
CA PRO A 34 6.03 -8.78 -1.34
C PRO A 34 4.94 -9.37 -2.23
N VAL A 35 4.09 -8.51 -2.76
CA VAL A 35 3.06 -8.87 -3.73
C VAL A 35 3.44 -8.26 -5.07
N VAL A 36 3.73 -9.13 -6.04
CA VAL A 36 4.10 -8.73 -7.39
C VAL A 36 2.84 -8.51 -8.22
N MET A 37 2.54 -7.25 -8.51
CA MET A 37 1.39 -6.84 -9.32
C MET A 37 1.77 -6.58 -10.78
N ASN A 38 3.04 -6.24 -11.06
CA ASN A 38 3.58 -5.96 -12.40
C ASN A 38 2.77 -4.91 -13.18
N ARG A 39 2.30 -3.87 -12.50
CA ARG A 39 1.51 -2.81 -13.13
C ARG A 39 1.96 -1.42 -12.68
N ILE A 40 1.57 -0.43 -13.46
CA ILE A 40 1.66 0.98 -13.11
C ILE A 40 0.24 1.54 -13.18
N LEU A 41 -0.15 2.30 -12.16
CA LEU A 41 -1.42 3.01 -12.18
C LEU A 41 -1.19 4.44 -12.63
N THR A 42 -2.13 4.97 -13.41
CA THR A 42 -2.10 6.36 -13.83
C THR A 42 -3.48 6.98 -13.67
N ALA A 43 -3.52 8.22 -13.23
CA ALA A 43 -4.78 8.94 -13.02
C ALA A 43 -4.61 10.44 -13.30
N LYS A 44 -5.74 11.14 -13.42
CA LYS A 44 -5.82 12.60 -13.44
C LYS A 44 -6.44 13.16 -12.17
N ASP A 45 -7.29 12.38 -11.52
CA ASP A 45 -7.95 12.75 -10.28
C ASP A 45 -7.21 12.12 -9.09
N PRO A 46 -6.63 12.93 -8.19
CA PRO A 46 -5.86 12.43 -7.06
C PRO A 46 -6.73 11.70 -6.04
N VAL A 47 -7.96 12.15 -5.80
CA VAL A 47 -8.87 11.54 -4.84
C VAL A 47 -9.32 10.17 -5.36
N LEU A 48 -9.64 10.08 -6.65
CA LEU A 48 -10.00 8.82 -7.28
C LEU A 48 -8.84 7.81 -7.25
N CYS A 49 -7.63 8.29 -7.54
CA CYS A 49 -6.42 7.48 -7.53
C CYS A 49 -6.17 6.86 -6.15
N ASP A 50 -6.17 7.71 -5.12
CA ASP A 50 -5.92 7.26 -3.76
C ASP A 50 -7.06 6.40 -3.22
N THR A 51 -8.31 6.69 -3.59
CA THR A 51 -9.46 5.83 -3.25
C THR A 51 -9.32 4.45 -3.85
N PHE A 52 -8.88 4.35 -5.11
CA PHE A 52 -8.61 3.07 -5.76
C PHE A 52 -7.48 2.31 -5.06
N VAL A 53 -6.37 3.00 -4.69
CA VAL A 53 -5.26 2.40 -3.94
C VAL A 53 -5.72 1.94 -2.56
N CYS A 54 -6.56 2.71 -1.86
CA CYS A 54 -7.15 2.29 -0.58
C CYS A 54 -7.91 0.97 -0.69
N GLN A 55 -8.71 0.79 -1.74
CA GLN A 55 -9.41 -0.48 -1.98
C GLN A 55 -8.42 -1.65 -2.18
N MET A 56 -7.32 -1.42 -2.89
CA MET A 56 -6.27 -2.41 -3.06
C MET A 56 -5.59 -2.79 -1.74
N LEU A 57 -5.49 -1.85 -0.81
CA LEU A 57 -4.91 -2.02 0.52
C LEU A 57 -5.95 -2.42 1.58
N TYR A 58 -7.18 -2.69 1.20
CA TYR A 58 -8.30 -3.05 2.08
C TYR A 58 -8.71 -1.97 3.09
N TYR A 59 -8.39 -0.71 2.80
CA TYR A 59 -8.93 0.42 3.53
C TYR A 59 -10.24 0.90 2.91
N ARG A 60 -11.16 1.32 3.75
CA ARG A 60 -12.29 2.13 3.31
C ARG A 60 -11.83 3.57 3.21
N ARG A 61 -12.49 4.35 2.36
CA ARG A 61 -12.21 5.80 2.21
C ARG A 61 -12.25 6.53 3.56
N GLU A 62 -13.19 6.16 4.42
CA GLU A 62 -13.41 6.76 5.75
C GLU A 62 -12.26 6.49 6.72
N ASP A 63 -11.51 5.42 6.51
CA ASP A 63 -10.32 5.08 7.30
C ASP A 63 -9.13 6.01 6.98
N VAL A 64 -9.25 6.81 5.90
CA VAL A 64 -8.24 7.75 5.43
C VAL A 64 -8.82 9.17 5.37
N PRO A 65 -8.88 9.90 6.49
CA PRO A 65 -9.65 11.15 6.61
C PRO A 65 -9.29 12.25 5.62
N TYR A 66 -8.04 12.30 5.10
CA TYR A 66 -7.70 13.31 4.10
C TYR A 66 -8.43 13.09 2.77
N LEU A 67 -8.81 11.86 2.42
CA LEU A 67 -9.57 11.59 1.19
C LEU A 67 -10.98 12.17 1.28
N VAL A 68 -11.64 11.96 2.43
CA VAL A 68 -12.97 12.56 2.68
C VAL A 68 -12.90 14.08 2.61
N MET A 69 -11.91 14.68 3.30
CA MET A 69 -11.72 16.13 3.28
C MET A 69 -11.38 16.68 1.89
N ALA A 70 -10.56 15.98 1.11
CA ALA A 70 -10.16 16.40 -0.23
C ALA A 70 -11.37 16.40 -1.19
N GLU A 71 -12.23 15.38 -1.11
CA GLU A 71 -13.47 15.35 -1.87
C GLU A 71 -14.43 16.49 -1.47
N GLU A 72 -14.64 16.71 -0.17
CA GLU A 72 -15.44 17.82 0.33
C GLU A 72 -14.93 19.20 -0.13
N LEU A 73 -13.62 19.34 -0.27
CA LEU A 73 -12.96 20.56 -0.75
C LEU A 73 -12.96 20.69 -2.28
N GLY A 74 -13.50 19.70 -3.00
CA GLY A 74 -13.60 19.72 -4.46
C GLY A 74 -12.27 19.45 -5.18
N VAL A 75 -11.31 18.79 -4.53
CA VAL A 75 -10.02 18.39 -5.13
C VAL A 75 -10.21 17.31 -6.18
N GLY A 76 -11.15 16.39 -5.97
CA GLY A 76 -11.48 15.29 -6.86
C GLY A 76 -12.70 14.51 -6.37
N SER A 77 -12.95 13.34 -6.95
CA SER A 77 -14.08 12.47 -6.60
C SER A 77 -13.62 11.09 -6.16
N ALA A 78 -14.21 10.56 -5.10
CA ALA A 78 -14.00 9.19 -4.64
C ALA A 78 -14.95 8.16 -5.29
N ASP A 79 -15.75 8.57 -6.27
CA ASP A 79 -16.74 7.74 -6.92
C ASP A 79 -16.12 6.73 -7.90
N LEU A 80 -15.74 5.57 -7.37
CA LEU A 80 -15.18 4.47 -8.17
C LEU A 80 -16.25 3.76 -9.03
N GLU A 81 -17.53 3.85 -8.66
CA GLU A 81 -18.60 3.17 -9.38
C GLU A 81 -18.84 3.78 -10.78
N HIS A 82 -18.68 5.11 -10.89
CA HIS A 82 -18.82 5.82 -12.14
C HIS A 82 -17.47 6.16 -12.80
N ALA A 83 -16.37 5.68 -12.22
CA ALA A 83 -15.03 5.91 -12.75
C ALA A 83 -14.80 5.19 -14.08
N ASN A 84 -14.10 5.86 -15.00
CA ASN A 84 -13.65 5.24 -16.24
C ASN A 84 -12.33 4.49 -16.01
N LEU A 85 -12.41 3.21 -15.67
CA LEU A 85 -11.26 2.36 -15.43
C LEU A 85 -10.81 1.66 -16.71
N ILE A 86 -9.54 1.83 -17.07
CA ILE A 86 -8.96 1.27 -18.28
C ILE A 86 -7.73 0.45 -17.92
N GLN A 87 -7.69 -0.79 -18.33
CA GLN A 87 -6.49 -1.62 -18.26
C GLN A 87 -5.85 -1.76 -19.64
N ILE A 88 -4.55 -1.56 -19.70
CA ILE A 88 -3.73 -1.81 -20.88
C ILE A 88 -2.76 -2.93 -20.54
N ARG A 89 -2.79 -4.03 -21.30
CA ARG A 89 -1.84 -5.14 -21.18
C ARG A 89 -0.89 -5.13 -22.35
N PHE A 90 0.39 -5.37 -22.05
CA PHE A 90 1.44 -5.52 -23.03
C PHE A 90 1.88 -6.99 -23.04
N GLU A 91 1.68 -7.68 -24.15
CA GLU A 91 2.18 -9.04 -24.29
C GLU A 91 3.62 -9.03 -24.80
N LYS A 92 4.49 -9.77 -24.11
CA LYS A 92 5.83 -10.04 -24.64
C LYS A 92 5.70 -10.95 -25.86
N GLY A 93 6.17 -10.50 -27.01
CA GLY A 93 6.33 -11.41 -28.15
C GLY A 93 7.15 -12.62 -27.72
N THR A 94 6.62 -13.83 -27.94
CA THR A 94 7.35 -15.10 -27.79
C THR A 94 8.62 -15.01 -28.62
N LYS A 95 9.79 -15.19 -27.99
CA LYS A 95 11.02 -15.45 -28.73
C LYS A 95 10.88 -16.85 -29.30
N GLU A 96 10.84 -16.99 -30.61
CA GLU A 96 11.32 -18.22 -31.24
C GLU A 96 12.79 -18.39 -30.83
N GLU A 97 13.12 -19.51 -30.23
CA GLU A 97 14.48 -19.86 -29.83
C GLU A 97 15.31 -20.00 -31.11
N GLU A 98 15.99 -18.94 -31.50
CA GLU A 98 17.15 -19.09 -32.40
C GLU A 98 18.31 -19.69 -31.59
N GLN A 99 18.54 -20.96 -31.78
CA GLN A 99 19.80 -21.65 -31.47
C GLN A 99 20.89 -20.98 -32.30
N GLY A 100 21.75 -20.20 -31.63
CA GLY A 100 22.89 -19.56 -32.31
C GLY A 100 23.96 -19.12 -31.32
N SER A 101 24.98 -20.00 -31.16
CA SER A 101 26.40 -19.75 -30.81
C SER A 101 26.77 -18.58 -29.88
N GLU A 102 27.45 -18.96 -28.81
CA GLU A 102 28.29 -18.11 -27.95
C GLU A 102 29.26 -17.24 -28.77
N GLU A 103 29.17 -15.95 -28.60
CA GLU A 103 30.29 -15.04 -28.82
C GLU A 103 30.42 -14.05 -27.68
N THR A 104 31.58 -14.06 -27.09
CA THR A 104 32.10 -13.17 -26.08
C THR A 104 32.10 -11.74 -26.59
N ALA A 105 31.39 -10.82 -25.93
CA ALA A 105 31.43 -9.40 -26.21
C ALA A 105 31.82 -8.59 -25.00
N SER A 106 33.01 -8.03 -25.09
CA SER A 106 33.53 -6.87 -24.36
C SER A 106 32.78 -5.60 -24.75
N GLY A 107 32.29 -4.84 -23.74
CA GLY A 107 32.25 -3.40 -23.73
C GLY A 107 31.23 -2.64 -24.60
N LYS A 108 30.33 -1.94 -23.92
CA LYS A 108 29.65 -0.69 -24.33
C LYS A 108 28.71 -0.76 -25.55
N ASP A 109 27.40 -0.92 -25.24
CA ASP A 109 26.38 -0.09 -25.93
C ASP A 109 25.09 -0.07 -25.09
N ILE A 110 24.84 1.09 -24.44
CA ILE A 110 23.60 1.39 -23.78
C ILE A 110 22.58 1.87 -24.84
N ASN A 111 22.30 1.02 -25.80
CA ASN A 111 21.15 1.17 -26.67
C ASN A 111 20.33 -0.13 -26.56
N ARG A 112 19.64 -0.28 -25.40
CA ARG A 112 18.53 -1.21 -25.33
C ARG A 112 17.48 -0.75 -26.32
N LYS A 113 17.47 -1.32 -27.52
CA LYS A 113 16.32 -1.24 -28.42
C LYS A 113 15.10 -1.61 -27.59
N ALA A 114 14.18 -0.67 -27.44
CA ALA A 114 12.86 -0.94 -26.88
C ALA A 114 12.31 -2.14 -27.66
N LYS A 115 12.06 -3.26 -26.97
CA LYS A 115 11.47 -4.44 -27.61
C LYS A 115 10.12 -4.00 -28.14
N GLU A 116 9.87 -4.17 -29.42
CA GLU A 116 8.58 -3.91 -30.02
C GLU A 116 7.50 -4.66 -29.23
N VAL A 117 6.56 -3.89 -28.70
CA VAL A 117 5.35 -4.43 -28.09
C VAL A 117 4.45 -4.85 -29.24
N LYS A 118 4.28 -6.15 -29.45
CA LYS A 118 3.55 -6.68 -30.60
C LYS A 118 2.05 -6.52 -30.47
N ASP A 119 1.49 -6.64 -29.26
CA ASP A 119 0.06 -6.55 -29.01
C ASP A 119 -0.28 -5.71 -27.78
N ILE A 120 -1.25 -4.85 -27.93
CA ILE A 120 -1.79 -3.99 -26.86
C ILE A 120 -3.24 -4.36 -26.67
N HIS A 121 -3.56 -4.97 -25.53
CA HIS A 121 -4.94 -5.28 -25.17
C HIS A 121 -5.49 -4.20 -24.25
N LYS A 122 -6.57 -3.56 -24.67
CA LYS A 122 -7.29 -2.58 -23.88
C LYS A 122 -8.58 -3.20 -23.33
N THR A 123 -8.72 -3.25 -22.03
CA THR A 123 -9.94 -3.66 -21.34
C THR A 123 -10.51 -2.46 -20.59
N VAL A 124 -11.79 -2.19 -20.79
CA VAL A 124 -12.53 -1.21 -20.00
C VAL A 124 -13.29 -1.97 -18.92
N TRP A 125 -12.99 -1.70 -17.67
CA TRP A 125 -13.67 -2.31 -16.54
C TRP A 125 -15.02 -1.64 -16.30
N LYS A 126 -16.03 -2.43 -15.97
CA LYS A 126 -17.36 -1.92 -15.62
C LYS A 126 -17.46 -1.50 -14.17
N SER A 127 -16.65 -2.14 -13.33
CA SER A 127 -16.54 -1.85 -11.90
C SER A 127 -15.11 -2.03 -11.44
N TRP A 128 -14.72 -1.34 -10.36
CA TRP A 128 -13.43 -1.55 -9.70
C TRP A 128 -13.31 -2.98 -9.13
N GLU A 129 -14.42 -3.63 -8.82
CA GLU A 129 -14.46 -5.01 -8.34
C GLU A 129 -13.98 -6.03 -9.37
N ASP A 130 -14.03 -5.69 -10.65
CA ASP A 130 -13.53 -6.52 -11.75
C ASP A 130 -11.99 -6.48 -11.84
N VAL A 131 -11.34 -5.54 -11.15
CA VAL A 131 -9.88 -5.40 -11.16
C VAL A 131 -9.27 -6.52 -10.33
N ASP A 132 -8.28 -7.20 -10.93
CA ASP A 132 -7.53 -8.26 -10.25
C ASP A 132 -6.60 -7.67 -9.21
N ILE A 133 -7.00 -7.77 -7.95
CA ILE A 133 -6.21 -7.38 -6.77
C ILE A 133 -6.19 -8.54 -5.77
N PRO A 134 -5.12 -8.68 -4.98
CA PRO A 134 -5.09 -9.67 -3.91
C PRO A 134 -6.24 -9.46 -2.93
N ARG A 135 -6.99 -10.52 -2.63
CA ARG A 135 -8.16 -10.47 -1.74
C ARG A 135 -7.87 -10.91 -0.31
N GLU A 136 -6.67 -11.45 -0.08
CA GLU A 136 -6.28 -11.92 1.24
C GLU A 136 -5.26 -10.98 1.87
N ARG A 137 -5.51 -10.62 3.10
CA ARG A 137 -4.63 -9.82 3.94
C ARG A 137 -4.15 -10.68 5.10
N LYS A 138 -2.84 -10.91 5.18
CA LYS A 138 -2.26 -11.81 6.18
C LYS A 138 -2.28 -11.25 7.59
N ILE A 139 -2.31 -9.93 7.74
CA ILE A 139 -2.17 -9.27 9.05
C ILE A 139 -3.49 -9.05 9.80
N VAL A 140 -4.66 -9.38 9.23
CA VAL A 140 -5.96 -9.12 9.88
C VAL A 140 -6.01 -9.71 11.30
N GLU A 141 -5.55 -10.95 11.48
CA GLU A 141 -5.50 -11.59 12.80
C GLU A 141 -4.54 -10.89 13.76
N LEU A 142 -3.42 -10.35 13.24
CA LEU A 142 -2.43 -9.64 14.05
C LEU A 142 -2.97 -8.30 14.53
N GLN A 143 -3.75 -7.63 13.69
CA GLN A 143 -4.38 -6.35 14.04
C GLN A 143 -5.36 -6.47 15.20
N ASP A 144 -6.00 -7.63 15.36
CA ASP A 144 -6.91 -7.86 16.49
C ASP A 144 -6.20 -7.83 17.85
N ALA A 145 -4.90 -8.10 17.88
CA ALA A 145 -4.08 -8.00 19.07
C ALA A 145 -3.64 -6.57 19.42
N VAL A 146 -3.92 -5.59 18.54
CA VAL A 146 -3.45 -4.22 18.68
C VAL A 146 -4.60 -3.28 19.02
N GLU A 147 -4.40 -2.38 19.97
CA GLU A 147 -5.21 -1.21 20.23
C GLU A 147 -4.48 0.03 19.75
N GLU A 148 -4.83 0.48 18.55
CA GLU A 148 -4.24 1.67 17.95
C GLU A 148 -5.06 2.92 18.25
N VAL A 149 -4.40 3.98 18.76
CA VAL A 149 -5.00 5.31 18.92
C VAL A 149 -4.01 6.38 18.49
N GLU A 150 -4.24 6.98 17.32
CA GLU A 150 -3.39 8.03 16.75
C GLU A 150 -1.91 7.60 16.67
N SER A 151 -1.64 6.41 16.18
CA SER A 151 -0.27 5.91 16.04
C SER A 151 0.49 6.67 14.95
N CYS A 152 1.81 6.72 15.09
CA CYS A 152 2.69 7.08 13.99
C CYS A 152 3.16 5.81 13.26
N SER A 153 3.45 5.94 11.95
CA SER A 153 3.87 4.83 11.11
C SER A 153 5.06 4.05 11.69
N ALA A 154 6.02 4.74 12.31
CA ALA A 154 7.20 4.11 12.88
C ALA A 154 6.86 3.03 13.93
N CYS A 155 6.01 3.33 14.91
CA CYS A 155 5.67 2.34 15.94
C CYS A 155 4.75 1.23 15.41
N TYR A 156 3.75 1.59 14.61
CA TYR A 156 2.80 0.62 14.07
C TYR A 156 3.45 -0.28 13.02
N GLY A 157 4.26 0.31 12.13
CA GLY A 157 4.93 -0.41 11.05
C GLY A 157 5.92 -1.47 11.56
N TYR A 158 6.58 -1.25 12.70
CA TYR A 158 7.45 -2.26 13.30
C TYR A 158 6.71 -3.26 14.20
N LEU A 159 5.58 -2.86 14.79
CA LEU A 159 4.80 -3.75 15.66
C LEU A 159 4.23 -4.94 14.90
N ILE A 160 3.65 -4.72 13.73
CA ILE A 160 3.00 -5.78 12.96
C ILE A 160 4.00 -6.86 12.51
N PRO A 161 5.17 -6.55 11.92
CA PRO A 161 6.20 -7.54 11.64
C PRO A 161 6.67 -8.31 12.87
N ALA A 162 6.81 -7.64 14.00
CA ALA A 162 7.20 -8.30 15.25
C ALA A 162 6.12 -9.30 15.72
N LEU A 163 4.86 -8.98 15.57
CA LEU A 163 3.75 -9.90 15.87
C LEU A 163 3.72 -11.10 14.92
N ASP A 164 4.02 -10.89 13.65
CA ASP A 164 4.13 -11.98 12.67
C ASP A 164 5.27 -12.94 13.05
N MET A 165 6.43 -12.42 13.44
CA MET A 165 7.54 -13.25 13.96
C MET A 165 7.11 -14.06 15.19
N LEU A 166 6.42 -13.43 16.16
CA LEU A 166 5.90 -14.14 17.34
C LEU A 166 4.90 -15.24 16.96
N LYS A 167 4.10 -15.02 15.94
CA LYS A 167 3.15 -16.02 15.41
C LYS A 167 3.90 -17.20 14.79
N GLN A 168 4.94 -16.93 14.00
CA GLN A 168 5.78 -17.98 13.39
C GLN A 168 6.50 -18.83 14.43
N GLU A 169 6.88 -18.22 15.56
CA GLU A 169 7.51 -18.92 16.69
C GLU A 169 6.50 -19.60 17.65
N GLY A 170 5.20 -19.49 17.39
CA GLY A 170 4.16 -20.06 18.26
C GLY A 170 4.04 -19.34 19.62
N LEU A 171 4.48 -18.10 19.70
CA LEU A 171 4.43 -17.27 20.91
C LEU A 171 3.25 -16.30 20.91
N PHE A 172 2.66 -16.01 19.76
CA PHE A 172 1.54 -15.07 19.62
C PHE A 172 0.34 -15.43 20.48
N GLU A 173 -0.01 -16.72 20.56
CA GLU A 173 -1.11 -17.22 21.38
C GLU A 173 -0.90 -17.06 22.89
N LYS A 174 0.31 -16.68 23.32
CA LYS A 174 0.62 -16.39 24.72
C LYS A 174 0.34 -14.95 25.13
N LEU A 175 -0.04 -14.11 24.18
CA LEU A 175 -0.48 -12.75 24.47
C LEU A 175 -1.82 -12.80 25.20
N ASP A 176 -1.81 -12.31 26.44
CA ASP A 176 -2.98 -12.31 27.32
C ASP A 176 -3.71 -10.95 27.37
N CYS A 177 -3.25 -9.97 26.60
CA CYS A 177 -3.83 -8.65 26.48
C CYS A 177 -3.52 -8.03 25.12
N LYS A 178 -4.31 -7.03 24.74
CA LYS A 178 -4.02 -6.21 23.58
C LYS A 178 -2.84 -5.29 23.82
N ILE A 179 -2.13 -4.97 22.76
CA ILE A 179 -0.96 -4.09 22.77
C ILE A 179 -1.41 -2.68 22.38
N ALA A 180 -1.25 -1.75 23.28
CA ALA A 180 -1.57 -0.34 23.03
C ALA A 180 -0.44 0.34 22.24
N VAL A 181 -0.80 1.06 21.18
CA VAL A 181 0.14 1.86 20.37
C VAL A 181 -0.50 3.18 19.95
N GLY A 182 0.28 4.26 20.03
CA GLY A 182 -0.14 5.55 19.50
C GLY A 182 -0.15 6.70 20.50
N GLN A 183 -0.25 7.90 19.96
CA GLN A 183 -0.15 9.15 20.71
C GLN A 183 -1.34 9.36 21.67
N GLY A 184 -2.48 8.76 21.37
CA GLY A 184 -3.66 8.80 22.23
C GLY A 184 -3.47 8.16 23.61
N TYR A 185 -2.36 7.44 23.82
CA TYR A 185 -1.99 6.84 25.12
C TYR A 185 -1.02 7.68 25.94
N ARG A 186 -0.62 8.86 25.48
CA ARG A 186 0.25 9.75 26.24
C ARG A 186 -0.35 10.09 27.61
N GLY A 187 0.41 9.78 28.67
CA GLY A 187 0.01 10.03 30.04
C GLY A 187 -0.97 9.03 30.63
N LYS A 188 -1.47 8.07 29.83
CA LYS A 188 -2.32 6.98 30.31
C LYS A 188 -1.47 5.81 30.84
N SER A 189 -2.09 4.94 31.64
CA SER A 189 -1.52 3.69 32.15
C SER A 189 -2.26 2.52 31.56
N GLY A 190 -1.59 1.36 31.42
CA GLY A 190 -2.15 0.13 30.90
C GLY A 190 -1.19 -1.03 31.12
N LYS A 191 -1.49 -2.20 30.56
CA LYS A 191 -0.73 -3.42 30.78
C LYS A 191 0.48 -3.52 29.86
N LEU A 192 0.28 -3.45 28.56
CA LEU A 192 1.32 -3.62 27.54
C LEU A 192 1.21 -2.54 26.47
N GLY A 193 2.32 -1.89 26.14
CA GLY A 193 2.35 -0.86 25.12
C GLY A 193 3.63 -0.83 24.29
N VAL A 194 3.54 -0.21 23.11
CA VAL A 194 4.65 0.02 22.19
C VAL A 194 4.80 1.51 21.91
N GLY A 195 6.04 1.95 21.93
CA GLY A 195 6.43 3.33 21.69
C GLY A 195 6.47 4.19 22.96
N ASN A 196 7.17 5.32 22.84
CA ASN A 196 7.37 6.25 23.97
C ASN A 196 6.04 6.85 24.50
N CYS A 197 4.96 6.79 23.70
CA CYS A 197 3.64 7.25 24.11
C CYS A 197 3.03 6.41 25.24
N THR A 198 3.47 5.16 25.37
CA THR A 198 3.00 4.19 26.37
C THR A 198 3.98 4.01 27.54
N CYS A 199 4.90 4.94 27.77
CA CYS A 199 5.98 4.82 28.77
C CYS A 199 5.51 4.68 30.24
N ARG A 200 4.20 4.88 30.51
CA ARG A 200 3.59 4.69 31.84
C ARG A 200 2.88 3.34 32.00
N PHE A 201 2.94 2.48 30.98
CA PHE A 201 2.37 1.15 31.06
C PHE A 201 3.26 0.24 31.91
N GLU A 202 2.69 -0.81 32.49
CA GLU A 202 3.42 -1.79 33.31
C GLU A 202 4.57 -2.42 32.53
N HIS A 203 4.29 -2.76 31.28
CA HIS A 203 5.27 -3.23 30.31
C HIS A 203 5.19 -2.36 29.07
N PHE A 204 6.30 -1.83 28.62
CA PHE A 204 6.36 -1.13 27.36
C PHE A 204 7.66 -1.38 26.61
N VAL A 205 7.55 -1.45 25.28
CA VAL A 205 8.70 -1.52 24.40
C VAL A 205 8.95 -0.11 23.88
N LYS A 206 10.17 0.37 24.09
CA LYS A 206 10.57 1.70 23.64
C LYS A 206 10.62 1.73 22.12
N GLY A 207 9.97 2.74 21.52
CA GLY A 207 10.01 3.00 20.10
C GLY A 207 11.08 4.02 19.69
#